data_8e2cd5d2298d68503d21e2c95b389f88
#
_entry.id   8e2cd5d2298d68503d21e2c95b389f88
#
_cell.length_a   1.000
_cell.length_b   1.000
_cell.length_c   1.000
_cell.angle_alpha   90.00
_cell.angle_beta   90.00
_cell.angle_gamma   90.00
#
_symmetry.space_group_name_H-M   'P 1'
#
loop_
_entity.id
_entity.type
_entity.pdbx_description
1 polymer ?
#
loop_
_entity_poly.entity_id
_entity_poly.type
_entity_poly.pdbx_seq_one_letter_code
_entity_poly.pdbx_strand_id
1 'polypeptide(L)'
;MGNIIVAFSKPQDGRNIRNILVKHGIQVTASCTSGAQVLASTDDLRSGIVVSGYRFGDMTCRQLADQLPPGFDLLLIASPSRWSGEAMGKIVCLPAPFKMGDLVSTVRMI
;
A
#
# COMPACT_ATOMS: atom_id res chain seq x y z
N MET A 1 -16.57 -2.48 4.47
CA MET A 1 -15.12 -2.42 4.66
C MET A 1 -14.41 -2.43 3.33
N GLY A 2 -13.35 -1.66 3.20
CA GLY A 2 -12.59 -1.60 1.97
C GLY A 2 -11.70 -2.82 1.75
N ASN A 3 -11.19 -2.93 0.56
CA ASN A 3 -10.25 -3.97 0.20
C ASN A 3 -8.83 -3.55 0.55
N ILE A 4 -7.95 -4.51 0.81
CA ILE A 4 -6.54 -4.25 1.09
C ILE A 4 -5.71 -4.94 0.01
N ILE A 5 -4.91 -4.15 -0.70
CA ILE A 5 -3.98 -4.65 -1.70
C ILE A 5 -2.56 -4.38 -1.18
N VAL A 6 -1.75 -5.42 -1.09
CA VAL A 6 -0.35 -5.28 -0.70
C VAL A 6 0.50 -5.31 -1.96
N ALA A 7 1.35 -4.30 -2.14
CA ALA A 7 2.13 -4.14 -3.36
C ALA A 7 3.56 -3.72 -3.06
N PHE A 8 4.50 -4.61 -3.32
CA PHE A 8 5.93 -4.37 -3.15
C PHE A 8 6.69 -5.04 -4.30
N SER A 9 7.70 -4.35 -4.80
CA SER A 9 8.52 -4.91 -5.89
C SER A 9 9.24 -6.18 -5.47
N LYS A 10 9.59 -6.30 -4.18
CA LYS A 10 10.20 -7.51 -3.64
C LYS A 10 9.10 -8.37 -3.02
N PRO A 11 8.90 -9.61 -3.51
CA PRO A 11 7.86 -10.49 -2.97
C PRO A 11 7.98 -10.74 -1.47
N GLN A 12 9.21 -10.77 -0.94
CA GLN A 12 9.46 -10.98 0.48
C GLN A 12 8.87 -9.85 1.33
N ASP A 13 9.03 -8.60 0.90
CA ASP A 13 8.49 -7.46 1.61
C ASP A 13 6.96 -7.51 1.64
N GLY A 14 6.36 -7.81 0.51
CA GLY A 14 4.90 -7.95 0.43
C GLY A 14 4.38 -9.05 1.33
N ARG A 15 5.06 -10.18 1.36
CA ARG A 15 4.68 -11.30 2.22
C ARG A 15 4.75 -10.93 3.69
N ASN A 16 5.79 -10.21 4.10
CA ASN A 16 5.95 -9.79 5.48
C ASN A 16 4.81 -8.86 5.91
N ILE A 17 4.47 -7.89 5.09
CA ILE A 17 3.38 -6.96 5.37
C ILE A 17 2.03 -7.70 5.42
N ARG A 18 1.79 -8.58 4.45
CA ARG A 18 0.57 -9.40 4.41
C ARG A 18 0.42 -10.23 5.67
N ASN A 19 1.50 -10.87 6.12
CA ASN A 19 1.47 -11.70 7.32
C ASN A 19 1.13 -10.89 8.57
N ILE A 20 1.66 -9.68 8.68
CA ILE A 20 1.34 -8.78 9.80
C ILE A 20 -0.16 -8.45 9.79
N LEU A 21 -0.69 -8.08 8.66
CA LEU A 21 -2.10 -7.69 8.53
C LEU A 21 -3.03 -8.87 8.84
N VAL A 22 -2.75 -10.02 8.25
CA VAL A 22 -3.56 -11.24 8.47
C VAL A 22 -3.53 -11.66 9.94
N LYS A 23 -2.36 -11.59 10.56
CA LYS A 23 -2.22 -11.95 11.99
C LYS A 23 -3.07 -11.05 12.89
N HIS A 24 -3.33 -9.82 12.49
CA HIS A 24 -4.15 -8.88 13.25
C HIS A 24 -5.61 -8.84 12.78
N GLY A 25 -6.04 -9.85 12.04
CA GLY A 25 -7.43 -9.98 11.61
C GLY A 25 -7.82 -9.12 10.40
N ILE A 26 -6.86 -8.55 9.70
CA ILE A 26 -7.10 -7.76 8.50
C ILE A 26 -6.94 -8.65 7.27
N GLN A 27 -8.02 -8.76 6.49
CA GLN A 27 -8.00 -9.58 5.29
C GLN A 27 -7.33 -8.85 4.13
N VAL A 28 -6.39 -9.52 3.46
CA VAL A 28 -5.69 -8.99 2.29
C VAL A 28 -6.35 -9.54 1.03
N THR A 29 -6.87 -8.65 0.20
CA THR A 29 -7.60 -9.01 -1.01
C THR A 29 -6.68 -9.50 -2.11
N ALA A 30 -5.52 -8.83 -2.28
CA ALA A 30 -4.57 -9.19 -3.33
C ALA A 30 -3.15 -8.81 -2.91
N SER A 31 -2.17 -9.52 -3.47
CA SER A 31 -0.75 -9.21 -3.31
C SER A 31 -0.15 -9.05 -4.70
N CYS A 32 0.54 -7.93 -4.91
CA CYS A 32 1.08 -7.56 -6.22
C CYS A 32 2.56 -7.22 -6.12
N THR A 33 3.27 -7.32 -7.23
CA THR A 33 4.69 -6.95 -7.31
C THR A 33 4.95 -5.84 -8.32
N SER A 34 3.92 -5.35 -8.99
CA SER A 34 4.04 -4.25 -9.95
C SER A 34 2.84 -3.33 -9.86
N GLY A 35 3.00 -2.10 -10.35
CA GLY A 35 1.89 -1.15 -10.42
C GLY A 35 0.80 -1.61 -11.36
N ALA A 36 1.15 -2.22 -12.48
CA ALA A 36 0.19 -2.75 -13.44
C ALA A 36 -0.72 -3.81 -12.80
N GLN A 37 -0.16 -4.69 -11.97
CA GLN A 37 -0.94 -5.69 -11.24
C GLN A 37 -1.93 -5.05 -10.27
N VAL A 38 -1.49 -3.97 -9.57
CA VAL A 38 -2.37 -3.24 -8.67
C VAL A 38 -3.56 -2.66 -9.44
N LEU A 39 -3.30 -1.98 -10.54
CA LEU A 39 -4.36 -1.35 -11.34
C LEU A 39 -5.33 -2.39 -11.89
N ALA A 40 -4.82 -3.53 -12.34
CA ALA A 40 -5.69 -4.63 -12.78
C ALA A 40 -6.57 -5.15 -11.64
N SER A 41 -6.03 -5.23 -10.43
CA SER A 41 -6.78 -5.68 -9.26
C SER A 41 -7.88 -4.70 -8.87
N THR A 42 -7.68 -3.39 -9.06
CA THR A 42 -8.68 -2.38 -8.70
C THR A 42 -9.86 -2.33 -9.65
N ASP A 43 -9.74 -2.90 -10.86
CA ASP A 43 -10.82 -2.88 -11.85
C ASP A 43 -12.11 -3.54 -11.33
N ASP A 44 -11.97 -4.55 -10.49
CA ASP A 44 -13.10 -5.30 -9.94
C ASP A 44 -13.52 -4.83 -8.55
N LEU A 45 -12.87 -3.80 -8.03
CA LEU A 45 -13.07 -3.33 -6.66
C LEU A 45 -13.56 -1.88 -6.66
N ARG A 46 -14.37 -1.51 -5.67
CA ARG A 46 -14.94 -0.16 -5.56
C ARG A 46 -14.06 0.78 -4.74
N SER A 47 -13.45 0.26 -3.70
CA SER A 47 -12.67 1.06 -2.78
C SER A 47 -11.67 0.19 -2.05
N GLY A 48 -10.69 0.82 -1.43
CA GLY A 48 -9.73 0.10 -0.64
C GLY A 48 -8.47 0.91 -0.36
N ILE A 49 -7.49 0.20 0.16
CA ILE A 49 -6.18 0.75 0.50
C ILE A 49 -5.12 -0.08 -0.20
N VAL A 50 -4.19 0.60 -0.87
CA VAL A 50 -3.00 -0.04 -1.42
C VAL A 50 -1.85 0.22 -0.46
N VAL A 51 -1.33 -0.83 0.17
CA VAL A 51 -0.15 -0.74 1.03
C VAL A 51 1.06 -1.04 0.15
N SER A 52 1.89 -0.04 -0.10
CA SER A 52 2.93 -0.16 -1.12
C SER A 52 4.31 0.29 -0.65
N GLY A 53 5.33 -0.19 -1.36
CA GLY A 53 6.67 0.34 -1.28
C GLY A 53 6.82 1.61 -2.12
N TYR A 54 8.02 2.19 -2.08
CA TYR A 54 8.30 3.46 -2.76
C TYR A 54 8.23 3.36 -4.28
N ARG A 55 8.69 2.24 -4.83
CA ARG A 55 8.84 2.10 -6.27
C ARG A 55 8.68 0.65 -6.72
N PHE A 56 8.11 0.51 -7.92
CA PHE A 56 8.01 -0.77 -8.63
C PHE A 56 8.92 -0.74 -9.85
N GLY A 57 9.08 -1.87 -10.51
CA GLY A 57 9.87 -1.92 -11.73
C GLY A 57 9.26 -1.11 -12.89
N ASP A 58 7.94 -0.97 -12.89
CA ASP A 58 7.20 -0.30 -13.96
C ASP A 58 6.74 1.12 -13.62
N MET A 59 6.69 1.49 -12.35
CA MET A 59 6.28 2.84 -11.95
C MET A 59 6.66 3.14 -10.50
N THR A 60 6.55 4.42 -10.11
CA THR A 60 6.70 4.85 -8.72
C THR A 60 5.37 4.81 -7.99
N CYS A 61 5.41 4.93 -6.66
CA CYS A 61 4.18 5.01 -5.86
C CYS A 61 3.34 6.24 -6.23
N ARG A 62 3.96 7.35 -6.62
CA ARG A 62 3.25 8.55 -7.07
C ARG A 62 2.48 8.29 -8.36
N GLN A 63 3.15 7.66 -9.32
CA GLN A 63 2.51 7.32 -10.59
C GLN A 63 1.35 6.36 -10.37
N LEU A 64 1.51 5.40 -9.47
CA LEU A 64 0.44 4.48 -9.11
C LEU A 64 -0.73 5.23 -8.47
N ALA A 65 -0.45 6.10 -7.49
CA ALA A 65 -1.50 6.86 -6.81
C ALA A 65 -2.31 7.71 -7.77
N ASP A 66 -1.64 8.33 -8.75
CA ASP A 66 -2.30 9.16 -9.76
C ASP A 66 -3.25 8.35 -10.65
N GLN A 67 -2.99 7.06 -10.82
CA GLN A 67 -3.78 6.19 -11.66
C GLN A 67 -4.85 5.40 -10.91
N LEU A 68 -4.82 5.40 -9.57
CA LEU A 68 -5.81 4.68 -8.78
C LEU A 68 -7.20 5.28 -8.97
N PRO A 69 -8.24 4.41 -9.05
CA PRO A 69 -9.61 4.90 -9.14
C PRO A 69 -10.02 5.68 -7.90
N PRO A 70 -11.06 6.54 -8.00
CA PRO A 70 -11.65 7.16 -6.81
C PRO A 70 -12.07 6.11 -5.79
N GLY A 71 -11.87 6.39 -4.52
CA GLY A 71 -12.16 5.45 -3.44
C GLY A 71 -10.99 4.63 -2.97
N PHE A 72 -9.85 4.72 -3.66
CA PHE A 72 -8.61 4.05 -3.22
C PHE A 72 -7.62 5.06 -2.65
N ASP A 73 -7.02 4.70 -1.51
CA ASP A 73 -5.93 5.43 -0.89
C ASP A 73 -4.67 4.59 -0.96
N LEU A 74 -3.51 5.23 -0.92
CA LEU A 74 -2.23 4.55 -0.94
C LEU A 74 -1.50 4.79 0.37
N LEU A 75 -1.17 3.73 1.09
CA LEU A 75 -0.33 3.77 2.27
C LEU A 75 1.09 3.41 1.86
N LEU A 76 1.97 4.41 1.84
CA LEU A 76 3.36 4.24 1.47
C LEU A 76 4.19 3.85 2.68
N ILE A 77 4.94 2.76 2.57
CA ILE A 77 5.93 2.36 3.56
C ILE A 77 7.30 2.60 2.94
N ALA A 78 8.00 3.62 3.44
CA ALA A 78 9.31 3.97 2.91
C ALA A 78 10.16 4.63 3.99
N SER A 79 11.49 4.59 3.81
CA SER A 79 12.39 5.29 4.70
C SER A 79 12.23 6.81 4.51
N PRO A 80 12.44 7.61 5.57
CA PRO A 80 12.33 9.07 5.46
C PRO A 80 13.27 9.68 4.41
N SER A 81 14.38 9.03 4.10
CA SER A 81 15.32 9.50 3.08
C SER A 81 14.77 9.39 1.66
N ARG A 82 13.78 8.55 1.44
CA ARG A 82 13.16 8.36 0.11
C ARG A 82 11.89 9.17 -0.07
N TRP A 83 11.27 9.59 1.03
CA TRP A 83 10.02 10.33 1.00
C TRP A 83 10.13 11.54 1.91
N SER A 84 9.85 12.72 1.38
CA SER A 84 10.03 13.99 2.10
C SER A 84 8.93 14.28 3.12
N GLY A 85 8.00 13.37 3.31
CA GLY A 85 6.94 13.54 4.29
C GLY A 85 5.79 14.41 3.83
N GLU A 86 5.80 14.87 2.61
CA GLU A 86 4.69 15.65 2.06
C GLU A 86 3.52 14.73 1.74
N ALA A 87 2.38 15.00 2.36
CA ALA A 87 1.15 14.33 1.99
C ALA A 87 0.76 14.82 0.60
N MET A 88 0.63 13.90 -0.35
CA MET A 88 0.21 14.23 -1.70
C MET A 88 -1.07 13.49 -2.05
N GLY A 89 -2.18 14.22 -1.95
CA GLY A 89 -3.47 13.67 -2.31
C GLY A 89 -3.80 12.41 -1.56
N LYS A 90 -3.81 11.27 -2.26
CA LYS A 90 -4.19 9.97 -1.71
C LYS A 90 -3.08 9.26 -0.93
N ILE A 91 -1.88 9.80 -0.89
CA ILE A 91 -0.75 9.11 -0.30
C ILE A 91 -0.62 9.45 1.19
N VAL A 92 -0.69 8.43 2.03
CA VAL A 92 -0.38 8.51 3.45
C VAL A 92 0.94 7.76 3.65
N CYS A 93 1.92 8.39 4.29
CA CYS A 93 3.23 7.76 4.48
C CYS A 93 3.37 7.22 5.90
N LEU A 94 3.79 5.96 6.02
CA LEU A 94 4.23 5.35 7.26
C LEU A 94 5.75 5.18 7.18
N PRO A 95 6.52 5.98 7.94
CA PRO A 95 7.98 5.90 7.86
C PRO A 95 8.50 4.55 8.36
N ALA A 96 9.47 3.99 7.65
CA ALA A 96 10.18 2.79 8.09
C ALA A 96 11.46 3.18 8.82
N PRO A 97 11.90 2.45 9.87
CA PRO A 97 11.21 1.29 10.45
C PRO A 97 9.96 1.68 11.24
N PHE A 98 8.99 0.79 11.27
CA PHE A 98 7.72 1.01 11.95
C PHE A 98 7.40 -0.17 12.86
N LYS A 99 6.50 0.04 13.83
CA LYS A 99 6.00 -1.04 14.68
C LYS A 99 4.79 -1.68 14.03
N MET A 100 4.57 -2.97 14.29
CA MET A 100 3.41 -3.69 13.74
C MET A 100 2.09 -3.00 14.10
N GLY A 101 1.98 -2.51 15.35
CA GLY A 101 0.79 -1.80 15.79
C GLY A 101 0.54 -0.51 15.03
N ASP A 102 1.61 0.18 14.63
CA ASP A 102 1.49 1.42 13.84
C ASP A 102 0.93 1.13 12.45
N LEU A 103 1.39 0.05 11.82
CA LEU A 103 0.86 -0.37 10.51
C LEU A 103 -0.63 -0.69 10.61
N VAL A 104 -1.01 -1.51 11.58
CA VAL A 104 -2.40 -1.93 11.76
C VAL A 104 -3.29 -0.73 12.06
N SER A 105 -2.85 0.16 12.98
CA SER A 105 -3.60 1.36 13.34
C SER A 105 -3.80 2.27 12.13
N THR A 106 -2.76 2.48 11.35
CA THR A 106 -2.82 3.35 10.17
C THR A 106 -3.79 2.80 9.13
N VAL A 107 -3.73 1.50 8.86
CA VAL A 107 -4.65 0.86 7.93
C VAL A 107 -6.10 1.01 8.38
N ARG A 108 -6.38 0.88 9.68
CA ARG A 108 -7.72 1.01 10.22
C ARG A 108 -8.25 2.43 10.23
N MET A 109 -7.36 3.42 10.23
CA MET A 109 -7.75 4.83 10.26
C MET A 109 -8.03 5.43 8.89
N ILE A 110 -7.56 4.80 7.84
CA ILE A 110 -7.75 5.33 6.47
C ILE A 110 -9.20 5.06 5.96
#